data_d015f0e4f2809df0088ac83f83d7320e
#
_entry.id   d015f0e4f2809df0088ac83f83d7320e
#
_cell.length_a   1.000
_cell.length_b   1.000
_cell.length_c   1.000
_cell.angle_alpha   90.00
_cell.angle_beta   90.00
_cell.angle_gamma   90.00
#
_symmetry.space_group_name_H-M   'P 1'
#
loop_
_entity.id
_entity.type
_entity.pdbx_description
1 polymer ?
#
loop_
_entity_poly.entity_id
_entity_poly.type
_entity_poly.pdbx_seq_one_letter_code
_entity_poly.pdbx_strand_id
1 'polypeptide(L)'
;MIELKHKNEGFSSVYKILTNQKIYKIYNHIAFSKYFRVRLIKFKKLYDELYKLKLSVNHKVIANRIIEIEEIESDQELNIKKLFNSEKLLKNFLNQINKISFINQKVSSKKIIHEIENYTKDNSQHQKINKKINELKKYLNIYHQNKICHGDLHLGNIIINKNRFFFLDWDYFVLSSYGYDLAMFAYLEKLSKKQIEKISLYSKVSLEEIYHYLPICQLLDYLYLSLTYKKNNEVVKKLKLKVDKFISSNL
;
A
#
# COMPACT_ATOMS: atom_id res chain seq x y z
N MET A 1 -28.43 20.22 2.32
CA MET A 1 -27.13 20.91 2.40
C MET A 1 -26.05 19.84 2.20
N ILE A 2 -25.28 19.88 1.12
CA ILE A 2 -24.19 18.92 0.89
C ILE A 2 -22.97 19.50 1.58
N GLU A 3 -22.62 18.97 2.75
CA GLU A 3 -21.40 19.35 3.43
C GLU A 3 -20.26 18.46 2.86
N LEU A 4 -19.42 19.07 2.05
CA LEU A 4 -18.25 18.41 1.48
C LEU A 4 -17.09 18.52 2.48
N LYS A 5 -16.79 17.48 3.23
CA LYS A 5 -15.48 17.38 3.90
C LYS A 5 -14.45 17.02 2.83
N HIS A 6 -13.61 17.99 2.52
CA HIS A 6 -12.55 17.86 1.53
C HIS A 6 -11.24 17.52 2.21
N LYS A 7 -10.61 16.40 1.81
CA LYS A 7 -9.25 16.06 2.17
C LYS A 7 -8.47 15.85 0.88
N ASN A 8 -7.50 16.73 0.62
CA ASN A 8 -6.57 16.55 -0.48
C ASN A 8 -5.48 15.57 -0.05
N GLU A 9 -5.41 14.43 -0.67
CA GLU A 9 -4.38 13.43 -0.42
C GLU A 9 -3.66 13.11 -1.74
N GLY A 10 -2.55 13.79 -1.98
CA GLY A 10 -1.66 13.48 -3.11
C GLY A 10 -2.37 13.50 -4.47
N PHE A 11 -2.64 12.33 -5.06
CA PHE A 11 -3.22 12.19 -6.39
C PHE A 11 -4.75 12.12 -6.42
N SER A 12 -5.42 12.15 -5.29
CA SER A 12 -6.87 12.09 -5.20
C SER A 12 -7.42 13.09 -4.20
N SER A 13 -8.70 13.39 -4.35
CA SER A 13 -9.49 14.15 -3.38
C SER A 13 -10.62 13.28 -2.89
N VAL A 14 -10.84 13.25 -1.59
CA VAL A 14 -11.92 12.49 -0.98
C VAL A 14 -13.02 13.43 -0.53
N TYR A 15 -14.23 13.13 -0.92
CA TYR A 15 -15.43 13.88 -0.58
C TYR A 15 -16.44 12.98 0.13
N LYS A 16 -16.89 13.39 1.31
CA LYS A 16 -17.97 12.70 2.02
C LYS A 16 -19.27 13.47 1.82
N ILE A 17 -20.33 12.77 1.37
CA ILE A 17 -21.68 13.31 1.32
C ILE A 17 -22.44 12.80 2.53
N LEU A 18 -22.79 13.68 3.45
CA LEU A 18 -23.37 13.32 4.75
C LEU A 18 -24.80 12.73 4.65
N THR A 19 -25.53 13.05 3.60
CA THR A 19 -26.93 12.64 3.48
C THR A 19 -27.14 11.17 3.10
N ASN A 20 -26.15 10.50 2.53
CA ASN A 20 -26.30 9.14 2.01
C ASN A 20 -25.21 8.15 2.49
N GLN A 21 -24.40 8.55 3.47
CA GLN A 21 -23.32 7.73 4.01
C GLN A 21 -22.35 7.20 2.95
N LYS A 22 -22.10 8.00 1.90
CA LYS A 22 -21.21 7.64 0.80
C LYS A 22 -20.01 8.54 0.76
N ILE A 23 -18.89 7.94 0.44
CA ILE A 23 -17.61 8.61 0.23
C ILE A 23 -17.30 8.55 -1.26
N TYR A 24 -16.90 9.68 -1.84
CA TYR A 24 -16.49 9.76 -3.23
C TYR A 24 -14.99 10.07 -3.29
N LYS A 25 -14.22 9.20 -3.91
CA LYS A 25 -12.80 9.40 -4.20
C LYS A 25 -12.68 9.84 -5.66
N ILE A 26 -12.12 11.04 -5.87
CA ILE A 26 -11.96 11.65 -7.19
C ILE A 26 -10.47 11.78 -7.49
N TYR A 27 -10.00 11.11 -8.52
CA TYR A 27 -8.61 11.20 -8.95
C TYR A 27 -8.38 12.47 -9.79
N ASN A 28 -7.29 13.19 -9.52
CA ASN A 28 -6.95 14.34 -10.34
C ASN A 28 -6.52 13.90 -11.77
N HIS A 29 -6.67 14.82 -12.73
CA HIS A 29 -6.47 14.50 -14.15
C HIS A 29 -5.05 14.06 -14.49
N ILE A 30 -4.03 14.64 -13.84
CA ILE A 30 -2.61 14.37 -14.09
C ILE A 30 -2.25 12.97 -13.58
N ALA A 31 -2.65 12.65 -12.36
CA ALA A 31 -2.43 11.33 -11.78
C ALA A 31 -3.14 10.25 -12.59
N PHE A 32 -4.38 10.50 -12.99
CA PHE A 32 -5.18 9.55 -13.74
C PHE A 32 -4.59 9.24 -15.12
N SER A 33 -4.19 10.27 -15.87
CA SER A 33 -3.66 10.08 -17.22
C SER A 33 -2.32 9.33 -17.23
N LYS A 34 -1.43 9.61 -16.27
CA LYS A 34 -0.05 9.09 -16.25
C LYS A 34 0.10 7.76 -15.52
N TYR A 35 -0.67 7.54 -14.44
CA TYR A 35 -0.47 6.41 -13.53
C TYR A 35 -1.66 5.47 -13.38
N PHE A 36 -2.91 5.93 -13.55
CA PHE A 36 -4.12 5.20 -13.17
C PHE A 36 -5.05 4.76 -14.30
N ARG A 37 -4.90 5.29 -15.53
CA ARG A 37 -5.85 5.06 -16.63
C ARG A 37 -6.15 3.58 -16.92
N VAL A 38 -5.19 2.69 -16.71
CA VAL A 38 -5.34 1.25 -16.92
C VAL A 38 -5.85 0.53 -15.66
N ARG A 39 -5.84 1.18 -14.51
CA ARG A 39 -6.10 0.55 -13.22
C ARG A 39 -7.58 0.48 -12.85
N LEU A 40 -8.44 1.41 -13.27
CA LEU A 40 -9.84 1.44 -12.81
C LEU A 40 -10.63 0.17 -13.15
N ILE A 41 -10.43 -0.43 -14.33
CA ILE A 41 -11.08 -1.71 -14.68
C ILE A 41 -10.53 -2.85 -13.80
N LYS A 42 -9.24 -2.79 -13.47
CA LYS A 42 -8.57 -3.77 -12.59
C LYS A 42 -9.00 -3.58 -11.15
N PHE A 43 -9.17 -2.32 -10.71
CA PHE A 43 -9.74 -1.99 -9.40
C PHE A 43 -11.11 -2.60 -9.19
N LYS A 44 -12.02 -2.50 -10.18
CA LYS A 44 -13.35 -3.08 -10.04
C LYS A 44 -13.27 -4.57 -9.67
N LYS A 45 -12.50 -5.36 -10.43
CA LYS A 45 -12.33 -6.80 -10.15
C LYS A 45 -11.70 -7.06 -8.78
N LEU A 46 -10.71 -6.25 -8.39
CA LEU A 46 -10.07 -6.38 -7.09
C LEU A 46 -11.05 -6.08 -5.96
N TYR A 47 -11.79 -4.97 -6.04
CA TYR A 47 -12.77 -4.61 -5.02
C TYR A 47 -13.92 -5.62 -4.93
N ASP A 48 -14.38 -6.16 -6.05
CA ASP A 48 -15.41 -7.21 -6.06
C ASP A 48 -14.93 -8.46 -5.28
N GLU A 49 -13.66 -8.88 -5.46
CA GLU A 49 -13.09 -10.01 -4.73
C GLU A 49 -12.83 -9.69 -3.25
N LEU A 50 -12.31 -8.50 -2.94
CA LEU A 50 -12.11 -8.04 -1.57
C LEU A 50 -13.43 -7.95 -0.80
N TYR A 51 -14.47 -7.44 -1.44
CA TYR A 51 -15.80 -7.34 -0.85
C TYR A 51 -16.39 -8.73 -0.56
N LYS A 52 -16.28 -9.69 -1.49
CA LYS A 52 -16.69 -11.08 -1.27
C LYS A 52 -16.00 -11.72 -0.06
N LEU A 53 -14.72 -11.42 0.13
CA LEU A 53 -13.93 -11.89 1.28
C LEU A 53 -14.18 -11.09 2.57
N LYS A 54 -14.99 -10.02 2.48
CA LYS A 54 -15.25 -9.07 3.59
C LYS A 54 -13.96 -8.41 4.11
N LEU A 55 -13.04 -8.13 3.21
CA LEU A 55 -11.77 -7.46 3.48
C LEU A 55 -11.77 -5.98 3.08
N SER A 56 -12.76 -5.55 2.30
CA SER A 56 -12.99 -4.15 1.96
C SER A 56 -14.48 -3.86 1.94
N VAL A 57 -14.82 -2.57 2.01
CA VAL A 57 -16.19 -2.08 1.82
C VAL A 57 -16.58 -2.14 0.35
N ASN A 58 -17.87 -1.95 0.06
CA ASN A 58 -18.33 -1.90 -1.32
C ASN A 58 -17.78 -0.68 -2.05
N HIS A 59 -17.29 -0.89 -3.27
CA HIS A 59 -16.74 0.13 -4.15
C HIS A 59 -17.45 0.08 -5.48
N LYS A 60 -17.89 1.23 -5.97
CA LYS A 60 -18.53 1.36 -7.27
C LYS A 60 -17.82 2.40 -8.11
N VAL A 61 -17.27 1.99 -9.24
CA VAL A 61 -16.75 2.95 -10.24
C VAL A 61 -17.94 3.60 -10.92
N ILE A 62 -18.14 4.92 -10.69
CA ILE A 62 -19.27 5.68 -11.23
C ILE A 62 -18.90 6.32 -12.56
N ALA A 63 -17.67 6.80 -12.68
CA ALA A 63 -17.13 7.44 -13.87
C ALA A 63 -15.63 7.19 -13.98
N ASN A 64 -15.02 7.61 -15.10
CA ASN A 64 -13.61 7.35 -15.40
C ASN A 64 -12.60 7.72 -14.30
N ARG A 65 -12.98 8.58 -13.35
CA ARG A 65 -12.10 9.07 -12.29
C ARG A 65 -12.76 9.12 -10.92
N ILE A 66 -13.95 8.55 -10.80
CA ILE A 66 -14.76 8.65 -9.57
C ILE A 66 -15.11 7.26 -9.07
N ILE A 67 -14.74 6.99 -7.85
CA ILE A 67 -15.13 5.78 -7.12
C ILE A 67 -16.06 6.20 -5.97
N GLU A 68 -17.25 5.62 -5.93
CA GLU A 68 -18.13 5.65 -4.79
C GLU A 68 -17.76 4.55 -3.83
N ILE A 69 -17.58 4.87 -2.57
CA ILE A 69 -17.17 3.97 -1.51
C ILE A 69 -18.27 3.98 -0.44
N GLU A 70 -18.72 2.79 -0.04
CA GLU A 70 -19.63 2.65 1.09
C GLU A 70 -18.92 3.09 2.36
N GLU A 71 -19.54 3.97 3.15
CA GLU A 71 -19.00 4.39 4.42
C GLU A 71 -19.15 3.25 5.44
N ILE A 72 -18.06 2.97 6.15
CA ILE A 72 -18.06 2.10 7.33
C ILE A 72 -17.47 2.87 8.50
N GLU A 73 -18.19 2.86 9.60
CA GLU A 73 -17.70 3.46 10.83
C GLU A 73 -16.87 2.43 11.62
N SER A 74 -15.76 2.90 12.18
CA SER A 74 -14.99 2.11 13.12
C SER A 74 -15.74 2.04 14.44
N ASP A 75 -15.91 0.83 14.99
CA ASP A 75 -16.46 0.64 16.31
C ASP A 75 -15.41 0.75 17.43
N GLN A 76 -14.15 0.87 17.06
CA GLN A 76 -13.05 1.06 17.98
C GLN A 76 -11.83 1.71 17.32
N GLU A 77 -11.14 2.54 18.07
CA GLU A 77 -9.86 3.08 17.65
C GLU A 77 -8.79 1.98 17.57
N LEU A 78 -8.06 1.92 16.47
CA LEU A 78 -6.92 1.05 16.27
C LEU A 78 -5.62 1.85 16.35
N ASN A 79 -4.73 1.41 17.23
CA ASN A 79 -3.36 1.93 17.30
C ASN A 79 -2.36 0.80 17.53
N ILE A 80 -1.08 1.08 17.33
CA ILE A 80 -0.01 0.07 17.45
C ILE A 80 0.01 -0.55 18.83
N LYS A 81 -0.12 0.24 19.90
CA LYS A 81 -0.12 -0.27 21.28
C LYS A 81 -1.23 -1.28 21.50
N LYS A 82 -2.47 -0.96 21.08
CA LYS A 82 -3.62 -1.85 21.20
C LYS A 82 -3.44 -3.13 20.39
N LEU A 83 -2.95 -3.01 19.15
CA LEU A 83 -2.73 -4.14 18.26
C LEU A 83 -1.71 -5.14 18.86
N PHE A 84 -0.59 -4.65 19.39
CA PHE A 84 0.47 -5.50 19.90
C PHE A 84 0.31 -5.96 21.34
N ASN A 85 -0.56 -5.32 22.13
CA ASN A 85 -0.91 -5.76 23.49
C ASN A 85 -1.93 -6.90 23.50
N SER A 86 -2.66 -7.11 22.39
CA SER A 86 -3.62 -8.20 22.25
C SER A 86 -3.14 -9.21 21.22
N GLU A 87 -2.65 -10.36 21.69
CA GLU A 87 -2.24 -11.46 20.81
C GLU A 87 -3.38 -11.91 19.88
N LYS A 88 -4.59 -12.01 20.43
CA LYS A 88 -5.80 -12.37 19.66
C LYS A 88 -6.06 -11.37 18.53
N LEU A 89 -5.94 -10.06 18.83
CA LEU A 89 -6.16 -9.01 17.85
C LEU A 89 -5.09 -9.04 16.76
N LEU A 90 -3.82 -9.18 17.13
CA LEU A 90 -2.70 -9.27 16.20
C LEU A 90 -2.82 -10.50 15.29
N LYS A 91 -3.11 -11.67 15.85
CA LYS A 91 -3.34 -12.90 15.07
C LYS A 91 -4.52 -12.75 14.11
N ASN A 92 -5.63 -12.14 14.54
CA ASN A 92 -6.77 -11.88 13.66
C ASN A 92 -6.40 -10.93 12.52
N PHE A 93 -5.69 -9.84 12.82
CA PHE A 93 -5.18 -8.90 11.82
C PHE A 93 -4.33 -9.61 10.76
N LEU A 94 -3.30 -10.34 11.18
CA LEU A 94 -2.40 -11.07 10.28
C LEU A 94 -3.12 -12.14 9.47
N ASN A 95 -4.06 -12.86 10.06
CA ASN A 95 -4.89 -13.84 9.34
C ASN A 95 -5.75 -13.19 8.26
N GLN A 96 -6.27 -11.98 8.50
CA GLN A 96 -7.08 -11.28 7.50
C GLN A 96 -6.23 -10.72 6.37
N ILE A 97 -5.02 -10.20 6.66
CA ILE A 97 -4.07 -9.84 5.59
C ILE A 97 -3.72 -11.08 4.76
N ASN A 98 -3.49 -12.23 5.40
CA ASN A 98 -3.18 -13.46 4.66
C ASN A 98 -4.30 -13.89 3.71
N LYS A 99 -5.57 -13.61 4.02
CA LYS A 99 -6.68 -13.87 3.10
C LYS A 99 -6.59 -13.08 1.80
N ILE A 100 -5.95 -11.92 1.79
CA ILE A 100 -5.71 -11.14 0.57
C ILE A 100 -4.90 -11.96 -0.44
N SER A 101 -3.97 -12.77 0.04
CA SER A 101 -3.15 -13.64 -0.82
C SER A 101 -3.94 -14.72 -1.57
N PHE A 102 -5.18 -15.01 -1.15
CA PHE A 102 -6.07 -15.95 -1.84
C PHE A 102 -6.95 -15.29 -2.90
N ILE A 103 -6.85 -13.96 -3.09
CA ILE A 103 -7.55 -13.30 -4.18
C ILE A 103 -7.02 -13.87 -5.49
N ASN A 104 -7.95 -14.39 -6.27
CA ASN A 104 -7.66 -15.11 -7.49
C ASN A 104 -6.78 -14.28 -8.43
N GLN A 105 -5.72 -14.88 -8.98
CA GLN A 105 -4.74 -14.26 -9.92
C GLN A 105 -5.37 -13.66 -11.19
N LYS A 106 -6.69 -13.76 -11.36
CA LYS A 106 -7.44 -13.06 -12.42
C LYS A 106 -7.40 -11.55 -12.34
N VAL A 107 -6.98 -11.01 -11.18
CA VAL A 107 -6.71 -9.58 -11.06
C VAL A 107 -5.29 -9.32 -11.58
N SER A 108 -5.19 -8.92 -12.83
CA SER A 108 -3.91 -8.53 -13.43
C SER A 108 -3.33 -7.33 -12.68
N SER A 109 -2.28 -7.54 -11.92
CA SER A 109 -1.52 -6.48 -11.25
C SER A 109 -0.09 -6.40 -11.78
N LYS A 110 0.55 -5.26 -11.56
CA LYS A 110 1.96 -5.06 -11.86
C LYS A 110 2.81 -5.58 -10.70
N LYS A 111 3.97 -6.16 -11.01
CA LYS A 111 4.99 -6.45 -10.00
C LYS A 111 5.60 -5.15 -9.49
N ILE A 112 6.15 -5.18 -8.27
CA ILE A 112 6.85 -4.03 -7.64
C ILE A 112 7.88 -3.42 -8.59
N ILE A 113 8.63 -4.23 -9.32
CA ILE A 113 9.66 -3.73 -10.25
C ILE A 113 9.07 -2.80 -11.32
N HIS A 114 7.86 -3.08 -11.82
CA HIS A 114 7.21 -2.21 -12.80
C HIS A 114 6.80 -0.87 -12.19
N GLU A 115 6.48 -0.82 -10.91
CA GLU A 115 6.25 0.45 -10.22
C GLU A 115 7.55 1.26 -10.13
N ILE A 116 8.65 0.62 -9.74
CA ILE A 116 9.97 1.29 -9.68
C ILE A 116 10.37 1.80 -11.07
N GLU A 117 10.24 1.00 -12.13
CA GLU A 117 10.50 1.40 -13.51
C GLU A 117 9.67 2.62 -13.93
N ASN A 118 8.37 2.63 -13.61
CA ASN A 118 7.47 3.74 -13.93
C ASN A 118 7.89 5.05 -13.25
N TYR A 119 8.36 4.99 -11.99
CA TYR A 119 8.81 6.16 -11.25
C TYR A 119 10.18 6.67 -11.68
N THR A 120 11.04 5.80 -12.22
CA THR A 120 12.44 6.14 -12.55
C THR A 120 12.65 6.50 -14.00
N LYS A 121 11.81 6.01 -14.92
CA LYS A 121 12.00 6.07 -16.38
C LYS A 121 12.23 7.48 -16.93
N ASP A 122 11.45 8.44 -16.47
CA ASP A 122 11.44 9.80 -17.02
C ASP A 122 12.04 10.83 -16.06
N ASN A 123 12.77 10.39 -15.02
CA ASN A 123 13.28 11.28 -14.00
C ASN A 123 14.80 11.18 -13.87
N SER A 124 15.51 12.23 -14.34
CA SER A 124 16.97 12.32 -14.26
C SER A 124 17.54 12.18 -12.85
N GLN A 125 16.76 12.52 -11.81
CA GLN A 125 17.17 12.37 -10.41
C GLN A 125 17.33 10.91 -10.00
N HIS A 126 16.70 9.97 -10.73
CA HIS A 126 16.68 8.54 -10.41
C HIS A 126 17.57 7.70 -11.33
N GLN A 127 18.48 8.33 -12.09
CA GLN A 127 19.37 7.62 -13.02
C GLN A 127 20.19 6.50 -12.33
N LYS A 128 20.65 6.70 -11.08
CA LYS A 128 21.37 5.66 -10.34
C LYS A 128 20.50 4.42 -10.12
N ILE A 129 19.22 4.62 -9.74
CA ILE A 129 18.26 3.54 -9.53
C ILE A 129 17.98 2.85 -10.85
N ASN A 130 17.77 3.62 -11.91
CA ASN A 130 17.48 3.09 -13.24
C ASN A 130 18.64 2.24 -13.79
N LYS A 131 19.89 2.64 -13.57
CA LYS A 131 21.08 1.85 -13.93
C LYS A 131 21.15 0.49 -13.21
N LYS A 132 20.51 0.38 -12.04
CA LYS A 132 20.49 -0.83 -11.20
C LYS A 132 19.19 -1.63 -11.31
N ILE A 133 18.37 -1.36 -12.34
CA ILE A 133 17.05 -1.99 -12.46
C ILE A 133 17.12 -3.51 -12.63
N ASN A 134 18.15 -4.02 -13.30
CA ASN A 134 18.31 -5.46 -13.50
C ASN A 134 18.73 -6.19 -12.20
N GLU A 135 19.59 -5.56 -11.42
CA GLU A 135 19.97 -6.06 -10.09
C GLU A 135 18.77 -6.02 -9.14
N LEU A 136 17.98 -4.94 -9.17
CA LEU A 136 16.71 -4.85 -8.44
C LEU A 136 15.73 -5.95 -8.83
N LYS A 137 15.63 -6.31 -10.12
CA LYS A 137 14.83 -7.45 -10.58
C LYS A 137 15.29 -8.75 -9.95
N LYS A 138 16.59 -9.01 -9.93
CA LYS A 138 17.16 -10.21 -9.30
C LYS A 138 16.88 -10.21 -7.80
N TYR A 139 17.10 -9.09 -7.12
CA TYR A 139 16.83 -8.93 -5.70
C TYR A 139 15.37 -9.22 -5.37
N LEU A 140 14.42 -8.63 -6.08
CA LEU A 140 12.99 -8.83 -5.86
C LEU A 140 12.52 -10.26 -6.19
N ASN A 141 13.20 -10.98 -7.07
CA ASN A 141 12.83 -12.35 -7.46
C ASN A 141 13.32 -13.43 -6.48
N ILE A 142 14.02 -13.08 -5.39
CA ILE A 142 14.41 -14.02 -4.33
C ILE A 142 13.16 -14.67 -3.72
N TYR A 143 12.07 -13.89 -3.56
CA TYR A 143 10.79 -14.41 -3.09
C TYR A 143 9.75 -14.44 -4.20
N HIS A 144 8.85 -15.43 -4.15
CA HIS A 144 7.80 -15.60 -5.16
C HIS A 144 6.82 -14.42 -5.17
N GLN A 145 6.78 -13.68 -6.28
CA GLN A 145 5.93 -12.51 -6.47
C GLN A 145 4.61 -12.89 -7.15
N ASN A 146 3.76 -13.63 -6.47
CA ASN A 146 2.49 -14.13 -6.98
C ASN A 146 1.28 -13.81 -6.09
N LYS A 147 1.48 -13.01 -5.06
CA LYS A 147 0.42 -12.59 -4.13
C LYS A 147 0.01 -11.15 -4.42
N ILE A 148 -1.30 -10.89 -4.33
CA ILE A 148 -1.78 -9.52 -4.32
C ILE A 148 -1.46 -8.93 -2.95
N CYS A 149 -0.76 -7.81 -2.96
CA CYS A 149 -0.39 -7.02 -1.81
C CYS A 149 -1.07 -5.66 -1.89
N HIS A 150 -1.40 -5.10 -0.74
CA HIS A 150 -2.01 -3.78 -0.62
C HIS A 150 -1.09 -2.67 -1.17
N GLY A 151 0.19 -2.77 -0.83
CA GLY A 151 1.22 -1.85 -1.32
C GLY A 151 1.35 -0.55 -0.52
N ASP A 152 0.36 -0.23 0.33
CA ASP A 152 0.35 0.95 1.22
C ASP A 152 -0.34 0.59 2.55
N LEU A 153 0.09 -0.50 3.17
CA LEU A 153 -0.54 -1.02 4.37
C LEU A 153 -0.06 -0.25 5.61
N HIS A 154 -0.96 0.55 6.18
CA HIS A 154 -0.74 1.26 7.45
C HIS A 154 -2.08 1.46 8.19
N LEU A 155 -2.03 1.85 9.47
CA LEU A 155 -3.23 1.96 10.30
C LEU A 155 -4.26 2.94 9.76
N GLY A 156 -3.83 4.00 9.05
CA GLY A 156 -4.74 4.96 8.42
C GLY A 156 -5.60 4.37 7.30
N ASN A 157 -5.18 3.23 6.73
CA ASN A 157 -5.90 2.50 5.70
C ASN A 157 -6.67 1.29 6.27
N ILE A 158 -6.86 1.21 7.59
CA ILE A 158 -7.50 0.08 8.26
C ILE A 158 -8.62 0.56 9.16
N ILE A 159 -9.80 -0.03 8.97
CA ILE A 159 -10.97 0.17 9.85
C ILE A 159 -11.28 -1.15 10.55
N ILE A 160 -11.64 -1.08 11.84
CA ILE A 160 -12.19 -2.21 12.58
C ILE A 160 -13.68 -1.98 12.79
N ASN A 161 -14.47 -2.96 12.41
CA ASN A 161 -15.89 -3.00 12.72
C ASN A 161 -16.30 -4.45 13.05
N LYS A 162 -16.97 -4.67 14.18
CA LYS A 162 -17.40 -6.00 14.67
C LYS A 162 -16.26 -7.04 14.65
N ASN A 163 -15.09 -6.65 15.16
CA ASN A 163 -13.88 -7.47 15.19
C ASN A 163 -13.34 -7.90 13.81
N ARG A 164 -13.74 -7.24 12.73
CA ARG A 164 -13.19 -7.44 11.39
C ARG A 164 -12.36 -6.24 10.99
N PHE A 165 -11.27 -6.52 10.27
CA PHE A 165 -10.45 -5.49 9.65
C PHE A 165 -10.89 -5.29 8.21
N PHE A 166 -11.13 -4.04 7.84
CA PHE A 166 -11.41 -3.62 6.47
C PHE A 166 -10.22 -2.81 6.00
N PHE A 167 -9.67 -3.21 4.86
CA PHE A 167 -8.53 -2.54 4.25
C PHE A 167 -9.04 -1.60 3.17
N LEU A 168 -8.66 -0.34 3.26
CA LEU A 168 -9.07 0.74 2.38
C LEU A 168 -7.89 1.18 1.52
N ASP A 169 -8.18 1.97 0.48
CA ASP A 169 -7.16 2.63 -0.34
C ASP A 169 -6.16 1.70 -1.02
N TRP A 170 -6.66 0.86 -1.93
CA TRP A 170 -5.88 -0.10 -2.70
C TRP A 170 -5.17 0.50 -3.93
N ASP A 171 -4.90 1.79 -3.94
CA ASP A 171 -4.32 2.48 -5.10
C ASP A 171 -2.94 1.94 -5.50
N TYR A 172 -2.21 1.41 -4.54
CA TYR A 172 -0.83 0.93 -4.70
C TYR A 172 -0.71 -0.60 -4.77
N PHE A 173 -1.84 -1.31 -4.96
CA PHE A 173 -1.77 -2.76 -4.98
C PHE A 173 -0.85 -3.31 -6.08
N VAL A 174 -0.06 -4.30 -5.72
CA VAL A 174 0.97 -4.91 -6.56
C VAL A 174 0.98 -6.42 -6.41
N LEU A 175 1.63 -7.13 -7.34
CA LEU A 175 2.03 -8.51 -7.15
C LEU A 175 3.38 -8.57 -6.45
N SER A 176 3.42 -9.23 -5.30
CA SER A 176 4.63 -9.46 -4.53
C SER A 176 4.52 -10.74 -3.70
N SER A 177 5.37 -10.90 -2.71
CA SER A 177 5.21 -11.88 -1.64
C SER A 177 4.44 -11.27 -0.47
N TYR A 178 3.94 -12.12 0.42
CA TYR A 178 3.22 -11.67 1.62
C TYR A 178 4.10 -10.85 2.57
N GLY A 179 5.42 -11.11 2.61
CA GLY A 179 6.38 -10.34 3.40
C GLY A 179 6.45 -8.86 3.03
N TYR A 180 6.10 -8.50 1.79
CA TYR A 180 6.10 -7.11 1.35
C TYR A 180 5.09 -6.24 2.11
N ASP A 181 3.83 -6.66 2.24
CA ASP A 181 2.82 -5.91 3.01
C ASP A 181 3.18 -5.81 4.49
N LEU A 182 3.76 -6.87 5.06
CA LEU A 182 4.23 -6.86 6.45
C LEU A 182 5.42 -5.91 6.64
N ALA A 183 6.34 -5.86 5.67
CA ALA A 183 7.45 -4.91 5.67
C ALA A 183 6.94 -3.47 5.50
N MET A 184 5.95 -3.23 4.62
CA MET A 184 5.34 -1.92 4.43
C MET A 184 4.68 -1.44 5.73
N PHE A 185 3.89 -2.30 6.38
CA PHE A 185 3.28 -2.02 7.68
C PHE A 185 4.34 -1.72 8.75
N ALA A 186 5.39 -2.54 8.82
CA ALA A 186 6.49 -2.33 9.78
C ALA A 186 7.21 -1.00 9.53
N TYR A 187 7.43 -0.64 8.27
CA TYR A 187 8.09 0.60 7.88
C TYR A 187 7.25 1.84 8.19
N LEU A 188 6.00 1.88 7.74
CA LEU A 188 5.12 3.04 7.89
C LEU A 188 4.73 3.28 9.35
N GLU A 189 4.49 2.22 10.12
CA GLU A 189 4.17 2.30 11.55
C GLU A 189 5.41 2.37 12.46
N LYS A 190 6.61 2.38 11.88
CA LYS A 190 7.91 2.48 12.60
C LYS A 190 8.05 1.44 13.69
N LEU A 191 7.72 0.19 13.37
CA LEU A 191 7.72 -0.89 14.33
C LEU A 191 9.12 -1.20 14.87
N SER A 192 9.22 -1.51 16.16
CA SER A 192 10.43 -2.01 16.78
C SER A 192 10.78 -3.43 16.31
N LYS A 193 12.05 -3.84 16.45
CA LYS A 193 12.51 -5.20 16.13
C LYS A 193 11.64 -6.26 16.80
N LYS A 194 11.32 -6.11 18.11
CA LYS A 194 10.46 -7.04 18.85
C LYS A 194 9.04 -7.16 18.26
N GLN A 195 8.49 -6.07 17.72
CA GLN A 195 7.17 -6.09 17.07
C GLN A 195 7.24 -6.80 15.71
N ILE A 196 8.31 -6.59 14.94
CA ILE A 196 8.54 -7.30 13.67
C ILE A 196 8.72 -8.80 13.92
N GLU A 197 9.46 -9.19 14.95
CA GLU A 197 9.61 -10.59 15.37
C GLU A 197 8.26 -11.22 15.74
N LYS A 198 7.37 -10.49 16.45
CA LYS A 198 6.00 -10.94 16.72
C LYS A 198 5.17 -11.11 15.45
N ILE A 199 5.28 -10.19 14.48
CA ILE A 199 4.61 -10.31 13.17
C ILE A 199 5.09 -11.57 12.47
N SER A 200 6.40 -11.78 12.36
CA SER A 200 6.99 -12.98 11.76
C SER A 200 6.46 -14.26 12.39
N LEU A 201 6.48 -14.33 13.72
CA LEU A 201 6.01 -15.50 14.49
C LEU A 201 4.55 -15.85 14.18
N TYR A 202 3.65 -14.85 14.12
CA TYR A 202 2.22 -15.10 13.97
C TYR A 202 1.72 -15.13 12.53
N SER A 203 2.45 -14.50 11.59
CA SER A 203 2.11 -14.53 10.16
C SER A 203 2.63 -15.75 9.43
N LYS A 204 3.58 -16.48 10.01
CA LYS A 204 4.34 -17.56 9.36
C LYS A 204 5.20 -17.08 8.18
N VAL A 205 5.49 -15.78 8.11
CA VAL A 205 6.46 -15.21 7.17
C VAL A 205 7.81 -15.10 7.86
N SER A 206 8.88 -15.51 7.21
CA SER A 206 10.21 -15.45 7.82
C SER A 206 10.63 -14.01 8.12
N LEU A 207 11.38 -13.84 9.18
CA LEU A 207 11.94 -12.55 9.55
C LEU A 207 12.84 -11.98 8.44
N GLU A 208 13.58 -12.86 7.78
CA GLU A 208 14.44 -12.53 6.63
C GLU A 208 13.64 -11.96 5.47
N GLU A 209 12.47 -12.54 5.15
CA GLU A 209 11.61 -12.05 4.09
C GLU A 209 11.09 -10.64 4.40
N ILE A 210 10.66 -10.40 5.64
CA ILE A 210 10.20 -9.06 6.05
C ILE A 210 11.35 -8.05 5.92
N TYR A 211 12.54 -8.37 6.44
CA TYR A 211 13.70 -7.48 6.35
C TYR A 211 14.20 -7.26 4.92
N HIS A 212 14.05 -8.25 4.04
CA HIS A 212 14.37 -8.14 2.62
C HIS A 212 13.57 -7.03 1.94
N TYR A 213 12.29 -6.87 2.30
CA TYR A 213 11.43 -5.86 1.68
C TYR A 213 11.51 -4.46 2.31
N LEU A 214 12.04 -4.31 3.54
CA LEU A 214 12.13 -2.99 4.17
C LEU A 214 12.87 -1.93 3.32
N PRO A 215 14.03 -2.20 2.72
CA PRO A 215 14.70 -1.22 1.85
C PRO A 215 13.91 -0.95 0.56
N ILE A 216 13.12 -1.90 0.07
CA ILE A 216 12.23 -1.71 -1.08
C ILE A 216 11.07 -0.77 -0.72
N CYS A 217 10.49 -0.91 0.48
CA CYS A 217 9.47 0.03 0.97
C CYS A 217 10.04 1.46 1.06
N GLN A 218 11.26 1.61 1.58
CA GLN A 218 11.95 2.90 1.64
C GLN A 218 12.25 3.49 0.25
N LEU A 219 12.61 2.64 -0.71
CA LEU A 219 12.85 3.04 -2.10
C LEU A 219 11.56 3.57 -2.74
N LEU A 220 10.45 2.85 -2.60
CA LEU A 220 9.16 3.26 -3.17
C LEU A 220 8.65 4.56 -2.52
N ASP A 221 8.76 4.68 -1.21
CA ASP A 221 8.40 5.91 -0.48
C ASP A 221 9.27 7.10 -0.94
N TYR A 222 10.59 6.90 -1.10
CA TYR A 222 11.48 7.92 -1.66
C TYR A 222 11.05 8.34 -3.08
N LEU A 223 10.77 7.38 -3.95
CA LEU A 223 10.36 7.66 -5.32
C LEU A 223 9.04 8.45 -5.34
N TYR A 224 8.05 8.05 -4.55
CA TYR A 224 6.78 8.74 -4.43
C TYR A 224 6.94 10.16 -3.88
N LEU A 225 7.62 10.32 -2.76
CA LEU A 225 7.80 11.63 -2.11
C LEU A 225 8.65 12.58 -2.97
N SER A 226 9.61 12.08 -3.74
CA SER A 226 10.40 12.90 -4.65
C SER A 226 9.61 13.48 -5.82
N LEU A 227 8.46 12.88 -6.17
CA LEU A 227 7.55 13.40 -7.17
C LEU A 227 6.57 14.43 -6.62
N THR A 228 6.24 14.32 -5.34
CA THR A 228 5.20 15.14 -4.70
C THR A 228 5.78 16.36 -3.98
N TYR A 229 7.00 16.26 -3.47
CA TYR A 229 7.66 17.31 -2.70
C TYR A 229 8.83 17.95 -3.45
N LYS A 230 9.14 19.21 -3.11
CA LYS A 230 10.33 19.90 -3.65
C LYS A 230 11.61 19.18 -3.20
N LYS A 231 12.65 19.23 -4.06
CA LYS A 231 13.97 18.57 -3.85
C LYS A 231 14.63 18.87 -2.49
N ASN A 232 14.31 19.99 -1.87
CA ASN A 232 14.92 20.44 -0.60
C ASN A 232 14.18 19.94 0.65
N ASN A 233 13.15 19.10 0.51
CA ASN A 233 12.45 18.53 1.67
C ASN A 233 13.40 17.59 2.45
N GLU A 234 13.53 17.82 3.75
CA GLU A 234 14.44 17.09 4.64
C GLU A 234 14.11 15.59 4.73
N VAL A 235 12.82 15.22 4.65
CA VAL A 235 12.39 13.82 4.64
C VAL A 235 12.90 13.13 3.39
N VAL A 236 12.74 13.78 2.22
CA VAL A 236 13.22 13.26 0.93
C VAL A 236 14.75 13.09 0.93
N LYS A 237 15.49 14.06 1.49
CA LYS A 237 16.96 13.96 1.60
C LYS A 237 17.38 12.77 2.48
N LYS A 238 16.75 12.59 3.65
CA LYS A 238 17.05 11.47 4.57
C LYS A 238 16.74 10.11 3.93
N LEU A 239 15.61 10.00 3.23
CA LEU A 239 15.27 8.78 2.51
C LEU A 239 16.25 8.50 1.38
N LYS A 240 16.65 9.53 0.62
CA LYS A 240 17.64 9.38 -0.44
C LYS A 240 18.95 8.76 0.06
N LEU A 241 19.47 9.22 1.20
CA LEU A 241 20.69 8.66 1.80
C LEU A 241 20.55 7.15 2.11
N LYS A 242 19.41 6.73 2.64
CA LYS A 242 19.13 5.31 2.92
C LYS A 242 19.05 4.50 1.63
N VAL A 243 18.38 5.02 0.61
CA VAL A 243 18.24 4.37 -0.69
C VAL A 243 19.60 4.27 -1.40
N ASP A 244 20.39 5.34 -1.40
CA ASP A 244 21.74 5.34 -1.98
C ASP A 244 22.64 4.28 -1.30
N LYS A 245 22.55 4.15 0.04
CA LYS A 245 23.27 3.13 0.80
C LYS A 245 22.81 1.72 0.41
N PHE A 246 21.51 1.47 0.35
CA PHE A 246 20.95 0.18 -0.06
C PHE A 246 21.44 -0.23 -1.46
N ILE A 247 21.35 0.69 -2.43
CA ILE A 247 21.77 0.44 -3.82
C ILE A 247 23.27 0.13 -3.91
N SER A 248 24.11 0.81 -3.10
CA SER A 248 25.55 0.63 -3.13
C SER A 248 26.02 -0.65 -2.42
N SER A 249 25.25 -1.16 -1.44
CA SER A 249 25.67 -2.28 -0.59
C SER A 249 25.02 -3.61 -0.99
N ASN A 250 23.89 -3.61 -1.70
CA ASN A 250 23.10 -4.82 -1.97
C ASN A 250 22.83 -5.06 -3.46
N LEU A 251 23.15 -4.10 -4.31
CA LEU A 251 22.98 -4.17 -5.77
C LEU A 251 24.27 -3.84 -6.52
#